data_5f032711bcfaa2c8c91809d418ef6746
#
_entry.id   5f032711bcfaa2c8c91809d418ef6746
#
_cell.length_a   1.000
_cell.length_b   1.000
_cell.length_c   1.000
_cell.angle_alpha   90.00
_cell.angle_beta   90.00
_cell.angle_gamma   90.00
#
_symmetry.space_group_name_H-M   'P 1'
#
loop_
_entity.id
_entity.type
_entity.pdbx_description
1 polymer ?
#
loop_
_entity_poly.entity_id
_entity_poly.type
_entity_poly.pdbx_seq_one_letter_code
_entity_poly.pdbx_strand_id
1 'polypeptide(L)'
;MKITLIGASGFVGTRLITLLKKAQRYEMLNIDLQQSRFFPEVTAIGDVRDQDYLDKKLEGAECVVLLAAQHRDDVVPVSLYYDTNVGGIEKTLKAMEKNNIKRIIFFSSVAVYGLNKKNPNEEYPADPFNHYGKSKWQAEQILHEWYKLHPDWNIDIIRPTVIFGERNSCLLYTSPSPRDGLLSR
;
A
#
# COMPACT_ATOMS: atom_id res chain seq x y z
N MET A 1 -13.19 1.61 16.58
CA MET A 1 -12.50 2.36 15.51
C MET A 1 -12.76 1.63 14.20
N LYS A 2 -13.29 2.35 13.22
CA LYS A 2 -13.52 1.82 11.86
C LYS A 2 -12.29 2.09 10.97
N ILE A 3 -11.70 1.04 10.43
CA ILE A 3 -10.52 1.10 9.58
C ILE A 3 -10.92 0.70 8.15
N THR A 4 -10.64 1.55 7.17
CA THR A 4 -10.76 1.16 5.77
C THR A 4 -9.37 0.85 5.21
N LEU A 5 -9.22 -0.38 4.72
CA LEU A 5 -8.02 -0.81 4.00
C LEU A 5 -8.29 -0.71 2.49
N ILE A 6 -7.34 -0.22 1.73
CA ILE A 6 -7.45 -0.14 0.26
C ILE A 6 -6.34 -0.98 -0.34
N GLY A 7 -6.69 -2.04 -1.08
CA GLY A 7 -5.73 -2.99 -1.66
C GLY A 7 -5.30 -4.11 -0.71
N ALA A 8 -6.17 -4.54 0.22
CA ALA A 8 -5.78 -5.51 1.24
C ALA A 8 -6.14 -6.98 0.93
N SER A 9 -6.52 -7.32 -0.30
CA SER A 9 -6.74 -8.72 -0.69
C SER A 9 -5.45 -9.51 -0.90
N GLY A 10 -4.31 -8.81 -0.99
CA GLY A 10 -2.98 -9.39 -1.13
C GLY A 10 -2.39 -9.95 0.18
N PHE A 11 -1.10 -10.34 0.12
CA PHE A 11 -0.39 -10.98 1.24
C PHE A 11 -0.35 -10.11 2.50
N VAL A 12 0.13 -8.86 2.38
CA VAL A 12 0.26 -7.95 3.53
C VAL A 12 -1.09 -7.64 4.15
N GLY A 13 -2.07 -7.28 3.31
CA GLY A 13 -3.42 -6.97 3.76
C GLY A 13 -4.11 -8.15 4.46
N THR A 14 -3.95 -9.37 3.93
CA THR A 14 -4.47 -10.59 4.57
C THR A 14 -3.89 -10.78 5.98
N ARG A 15 -2.60 -10.54 6.17
CA ARG A 15 -1.95 -10.63 7.49
C ARG A 15 -2.46 -9.54 8.44
N LEU A 16 -2.57 -8.32 7.92
CA LEU A 16 -3.07 -7.18 8.70
C LEU A 16 -4.53 -7.41 9.14
N ILE A 17 -5.42 -7.80 8.24
CA ILE A 17 -6.81 -8.13 8.58
C ILE A 17 -6.87 -9.24 9.63
N THR A 18 -6.03 -10.28 9.51
CA THR A 18 -5.94 -11.37 10.50
C THR A 18 -5.62 -10.83 11.90
N LEU A 19 -4.64 -9.92 12.00
CA LEU A 19 -4.25 -9.33 13.28
C LEU A 19 -5.35 -8.40 13.84
N LEU A 20 -5.95 -7.58 13.01
CA LEU A 20 -7.02 -6.68 13.40
C LEU A 20 -8.26 -7.45 13.88
N LYS A 21 -8.62 -8.57 13.22
CA LYS A 21 -9.72 -9.45 13.68
C LYS A 21 -9.43 -10.08 15.03
N LYS A 22 -8.19 -10.50 15.29
CA LYS A 22 -7.79 -11.03 16.60
C LYS A 22 -7.94 -10.01 17.73
N ALA A 23 -7.74 -8.74 17.44
CA ALA A 23 -7.87 -7.68 18.41
C ALA A 23 -9.33 -7.38 18.83
N GLN A 24 -10.34 -7.82 18.07
CA GLN A 24 -11.78 -7.75 18.34
C GLN A 24 -12.34 -6.35 18.69
N ARG A 25 -11.63 -5.30 18.32
CA ARG A 25 -11.99 -3.89 18.63
C ARG A 25 -12.09 -2.98 17.41
N TYR A 26 -11.91 -3.55 16.22
CA TYR A 26 -11.90 -2.83 14.97
C TYR A 26 -13.02 -3.31 14.04
N GLU A 27 -13.79 -2.37 13.53
CA GLU A 27 -14.63 -2.57 12.36
C GLU A 27 -13.77 -2.35 11.12
N MET A 28 -13.87 -3.21 10.12
CA MET A 28 -13.00 -3.18 8.95
C MET A 28 -13.79 -3.23 7.65
N LEU A 29 -13.34 -2.44 6.68
CA LEU A 29 -13.73 -2.54 5.28
C LEU A 29 -12.44 -2.67 4.45
N ASN A 30 -12.38 -3.66 3.58
CA ASN A 30 -11.34 -3.72 2.54
C ASN A 30 -11.96 -3.31 1.19
N ILE A 31 -11.32 -2.39 0.48
CA ILE A 31 -11.64 -2.03 -0.89
C ILE A 31 -10.53 -2.56 -1.79
N ASP A 32 -10.87 -3.41 -2.75
CA ASP A 32 -9.88 -4.01 -3.64
C ASP A 32 -10.49 -4.30 -5.01
N LEU A 33 -9.66 -4.37 -6.06
CA LEU A 33 -10.09 -4.80 -7.39
C LEU A 33 -10.52 -6.28 -7.42
N GLN A 34 -10.05 -7.07 -6.46
CA GLN A 34 -10.32 -8.49 -6.36
C GLN A 34 -10.91 -8.84 -4.99
N GLN A 35 -11.85 -9.78 -5.00
CA GLN A 35 -12.38 -10.35 -3.77
C GLN A 35 -11.26 -11.01 -2.96
N SER A 36 -11.20 -10.71 -1.66
CA SER A 36 -10.25 -11.39 -0.79
C SER A 36 -10.60 -12.88 -0.68
N ARG A 37 -9.59 -13.72 -0.90
CA ARG A 37 -9.73 -15.17 -0.75
C ARG A 37 -10.02 -15.59 0.70
N PHE A 38 -9.51 -14.82 1.66
CA PHE A 38 -9.55 -15.19 3.09
C PHE A 38 -10.58 -14.38 3.88
N PHE A 39 -10.96 -13.21 3.39
CA PHE A 39 -11.85 -12.28 4.08
C PHE A 39 -12.86 -11.65 3.11
N PRO A 40 -13.65 -12.47 2.40
CA PRO A 40 -14.65 -11.94 1.47
C PRO A 40 -15.72 -11.10 2.15
N GLU A 41 -16.04 -11.40 3.41
CA GLU A 41 -17.10 -10.74 4.19
C GLU A 41 -16.79 -9.27 4.53
N VAL A 42 -15.52 -8.89 4.54
CA VAL A 42 -15.10 -7.49 4.78
C VAL A 42 -14.60 -6.80 3.52
N THR A 43 -14.68 -7.46 2.35
CA THR A 43 -14.15 -6.95 1.08
C THR A 43 -15.26 -6.45 0.17
N ALA A 44 -15.14 -5.19 -0.24
CA ALA A 44 -15.95 -4.58 -1.29
C ALA A 44 -15.08 -4.40 -2.55
N ILE A 45 -15.64 -4.78 -3.71
CA ILE A 45 -14.94 -4.61 -4.99
C ILE A 45 -14.98 -3.13 -5.38
N GLY A 46 -13.82 -2.56 -5.67
CA GLY A 46 -13.68 -1.16 -6.07
C GLY A 46 -12.26 -0.82 -6.49
N ASP A 47 -12.13 0.29 -7.18
CA ASP A 47 -10.86 0.79 -7.71
C ASP A 47 -10.43 2.03 -6.91
N VAL A 48 -9.17 2.07 -6.47
CA VAL A 48 -8.58 3.24 -5.81
C VAL A 48 -8.57 4.49 -6.71
N ARG A 49 -8.73 4.31 -8.01
CA ARG A 49 -8.81 5.38 -9.00
C ARG A 49 -10.21 5.97 -9.17
N ASP A 50 -11.23 5.39 -8.55
CA ASP A 50 -12.61 5.84 -8.61
C ASP A 50 -12.93 6.77 -7.42
N GLN A 51 -12.96 8.08 -7.68
CA GLN A 51 -13.20 9.11 -6.67
C GLN A 51 -14.59 8.98 -6.03
N ASP A 52 -15.63 8.83 -6.86
CA ASP A 52 -17.01 8.78 -6.36
C ASP A 52 -17.25 7.53 -5.49
N TYR A 53 -16.60 6.43 -5.86
CA TYR A 53 -16.65 5.21 -5.07
C TYR A 53 -15.95 5.38 -3.72
N LEU A 54 -14.73 5.95 -3.71
CA LEU A 54 -13.99 6.22 -2.47
C LEU A 54 -14.74 7.18 -1.57
N ASP A 55 -15.30 8.26 -2.11
CA ASP A 55 -16.09 9.25 -1.37
C ASP A 55 -17.22 8.61 -0.56
N LYS A 56 -17.91 7.64 -1.16
CA LYS A 56 -19.02 6.91 -0.51
C LYS A 56 -18.52 5.85 0.47
N LYS A 57 -17.47 5.11 0.10
CA LYS A 57 -17.01 3.95 0.88
C LYS A 57 -16.16 4.30 2.09
N LEU A 58 -15.57 5.48 2.10
CA LEU A 58 -14.82 5.98 3.25
C LEU A 58 -15.73 6.60 4.34
N GLU A 59 -17.02 6.70 4.10
CA GLU A 59 -17.96 7.27 5.07
C GLU A 59 -17.88 6.57 6.43
N GLY A 60 -17.66 7.37 7.46
CA GLY A 60 -17.54 6.93 8.84
C GLY A 60 -16.23 6.19 9.18
N ALA A 61 -15.27 6.09 8.27
CA ALA A 61 -13.95 5.57 8.60
C ALA A 61 -13.17 6.57 9.47
N GLU A 62 -12.37 6.05 10.40
CA GLU A 62 -11.50 6.83 11.29
C GLU A 62 -10.02 6.74 10.89
N CYS A 63 -9.68 5.72 10.10
CA CYS A 63 -8.31 5.49 9.61
C CYS A 63 -8.36 4.81 8.24
N VAL A 64 -7.49 5.25 7.34
CA VAL A 64 -7.25 4.59 6.05
C VAL A 64 -5.88 3.92 6.05
N VAL A 65 -5.81 2.67 5.58
CA VAL A 65 -4.55 1.97 5.31
C VAL A 65 -4.46 1.73 3.80
N LEU A 66 -3.56 2.43 3.13
CA LEU A 66 -3.41 2.36 1.68
C LEU A 66 -2.28 1.40 1.30
N LEU A 67 -2.68 0.23 0.81
CA LEU A 67 -1.82 -0.86 0.34
C LEU A 67 -1.88 -1.02 -1.18
N ALA A 68 -2.92 -0.48 -1.82
CA ALA A 68 -3.11 -0.59 -3.26
C ALA A 68 -1.91 -0.02 -4.03
N ALA A 69 -1.34 -0.82 -4.91
CA ALA A 69 -0.23 -0.41 -5.75
C ALA A 69 -0.07 -1.32 -6.97
N GLN A 70 0.36 -0.73 -8.07
CA GLN A 70 1.05 -1.48 -9.12
C GLN A 70 2.51 -1.67 -8.70
N HIS A 71 2.92 -2.93 -8.50
CA HIS A 71 4.23 -3.26 -7.91
C HIS A 71 5.05 -4.25 -8.73
N ARG A 72 4.47 -4.88 -9.77
CA ARG A 72 5.17 -5.80 -10.67
C ARG A 72 6.08 -5.02 -11.62
N ASP A 73 7.20 -5.60 -12.04
CA ASP A 73 8.15 -4.92 -12.93
C ASP A 73 7.72 -4.93 -14.41
N ASP A 74 6.73 -5.75 -14.77
CA ASP A 74 6.24 -5.99 -16.14
C ASP A 74 4.91 -5.29 -16.47
N VAL A 75 4.55 -4.22 -15.73
CA VAL A 75 3.27 -3.52 -15.93
C VAL A 75 3.28 -2.71 -17.23
N VAL A 76 2.30 -2.99 -18.08
CA VAL A 76 2.08 -2.30 -19.36
C VAL A 76 0.62 -1.87 -19.46
N PRO A 77 0.32 -0.63 -19.81
CA PRO A 77 1.24 0.49 -20.07
C PRO A 77 1.89 1.02 -18.79
N VAL A 78 3.05 1.67 -18.93
CA VAL A 78 3.79 2.26 -17.80
C VAL A 78 2.96 3.29 -17.02
N SER A 79 2.01 3.96 -17.66
CA SER A 79 1.11 4.91 -17.00
C SER A 79 0.36 4.30 -15.81
N LEU A 80 0.09 2.99 -15.82
CA LEU A 80 -0.62 2.31 -14.74
C LEU A 80 0.10 2.40 -13.38
N TYR A 81 1.43 2.51 -13.36
CA TYR A 81 2.14 2.78 -12.10
C TYR A 81 1.72 4.13 -11.51
N TYR A 82 1.65 5.15 -12.35
CA TYR A 82 1.33 6.51 -11.92
C TYR A 82 -0.18 6.68 -11.68
N ASP A 83 -1.01 6.13 -12.55
CA ASP A 83 -2.47 6.18 -12.41
C ASP A 83 -2.92 5.53 -11.09
N THR A 84 -2.30 4.41 -10.71
CA THR A 84 -2.66 3.67 -9.50
C THR A 84 -1.94 4.22 -8.27
N ASN A 85 -0.61 4.37 -8.33
CA ASN A 85 0.18 4.68 -7.13
C ASN A 85 0.13 6.18 -6.80
N VAL A 86 0.09 7.05 -7.80
CA VAL A 86 0.04 8.50 -7.64
C VAL A 86 -1.42 9.00 -7.68
N GLY A 87 -2.16 8.70 -8.74
CA GLY A 87 -3.58 9.07 -8.83
C GLY A 87 -4.42 8.45 -7.70
N GLY A 88 -4.08 7.21 -7.29
CA GLY A 88 -4.75 6.55 -6.17
C GLY A 88 -4.58 7.26 -4.85
N ILE A 89 -3.37 7.73 -4.50
CA ILE A 89 -3.16 8.51 -3.26
C ILE A 89 -3.88 9.87 -3.32
N GLU A 90 -3.83 10.57 -4.45
CA GLU A 90 -4.54 11.86 -4.61
C GLU A 90 -6.04 11.71 -4.36
N LYS A 91 -6.66 10.68 -4.95
CA LYS A 91 -8.09 10.41 -4.78
C LYS A 91 -8.42 9.97 -3.35
N THR A 92 -7.56 9.16 -2.75
CA THR A 92 -7.72 8.72 -1.36
C THR A 92 -7.70 9.91 -0.42
N LEU A 93 -6.74 10.83 -0.56
CA LEU A 93 -6.63 12.03 0.28
C LEU A 93 -7.85 12.94 0.13
N LYS A 94 -8.33 13.19 -1.10
CA LYS A 94 -9.55 13.97 -1.35
C LYS A 94 -10.79 13.33 -0.70
N ALA A 95 -10.93 12.01 -0.82
CA ALA A 95 -12.04 11.30 -0.20
C ALA A 95 -11.95 11.32 1.34
N MET A 96 -10.73 11.25 1.91
CA MET A 96 -10.49 11.40 3.33
C MET A 96 -10.85 12.80 3.83
N GLU A 97 -10.46 13.85 3.12
CA GLU A 97 -10.80 15.24 3.45
C GLU A 97 -12.32 15.43 3.45
N LYS A 98 -13.00 14.98 2.40
CA LYS A 98 -14.47 15.04 2.28
C LYS A 98 -15.18 14.34 3.45
N ASN A 99 -14.63 13.24 3.94
CA ASN A 99 -15.18 12.44 5.03
C ASN A 99 -14.60 12.81 6.41
N ASN A 100 -13.79 13.88 6.52
CA ASN A 100 -13.13 14.33 7.76
C ASN A 100 -12.28 13.23 8.43
N ILE A 101 -11.61 12.39 7.63
CA ILE A 101 -10.71 11.33 8.10
C ILE A 101 -9.29 11.89 8.13
N LYS A 102 -8.65 11.91 9.30
CA LYS A 102 -7.35 12.56 9.50
C LYS A 102 -6.20 11.59 9.75
N ARG A 103 -6.41 10.28 9.59
CA ARG A 103 -5.36 9.29 9.80
C ARG A 103 -5.18 8.41 8.57
N ILE A 104 -3.96 8.37 8.05
CA ILE A 104 -3.57 7.48 6.95
C ILE A 104 -2.26 6.76 7.27
N ILE A 105 -2.22 5.47 6.96
CA ILE A 105 -1.01 4.65 6.92
C ILE A 105 -0.78 4.27 5.46
N PHE A 106 0.31 4.79 4.88
CA PHE A 106 0.67 4.57 3.48
C PHE A 106 1.82 3.57 3.37
N PHE A 107 1.60 2.51 2.61
CA PHE A 107 2.64 1.53 2.28
C PHE A 107 3.42 2.00 1.04
N SER A 108 4.57 2.57 1.28
CA SER A 108 5.59 2.88 0.27
C SER A 108 6.51 1.67 0.02
N SER A 109 7.78 1.87 -0.23
CA SER A 109 8.77 0.81 -0.47
C SER A 109 10.18 1.34 -0.31
N VAL A 110 11.13 0.48 0.09
CA VAL A 110 12.57 0.79 -0.01
C VAL A 110 13.05 1.04 -1.45
N ALA A 111 12.24 0.69 -2.47
CA ALA A 111 12.52 1.00 -3.87
C ALA A 111 12.69 2.51 -4.15
N VAL A 112 12.22 3.37 -3.25
CA VAL A 112 12.43 4.82 -3.30
C VAL A 112 13.91 5.22 -3.15
N TYR A 113 14.71 4.39 -2.48
CA TYR A 113 16.14 4.66 -2.29
C TYR A 113 17.02 4.29 -3.49
N GLY A 114 16.50 3.46 -4.43
CA GLY A 114 17.27 2.96 -5.57
C GLY A 114 18.18 1.77 -5.23
N LEU A 115 19.16 1.53 -6.12
CA LEU A 115 20.05 0.37 -6.02
C LEU A 115 21.37 0.71 -5.30
N ASN A 116 22.03 -0.34 -4.79
CA ASN A 116 23.41 -0.27 -4.24
C ASN A 116 23.59 0.73 -3.10
N LYS A 117 22.59 0.94 -2.27
CA LYS A 117 22.67 1.83 -1.12
C LYS A 117 23.11 1.06 0.13
N LYS A 118 24.01 1.64 0.90
CA LYS A 118 24.50 1.10 2.19
C LYS A 118 23.59 1.59 3.32
N ASN A 119 22.82 0.67 3.91
CA ASN A 119 21.99 0.92 5.11
C ASN A 119 21.16 2.21 5.02
N PRO A 120 20.32 2.40 3.99
CA PRO A 120 19.50 3.59 3.90
C PRO A 120 18.52 3.64 5.07
N ASN A 121 18.38 4.81 5.65
CA ASN A 121 17.38 5.15 6.66
C ASN A 121 16.35 6.13 6.06
N GLU A 122 15.42 6.60 6.87
CA GLU A 122 14.34 7.48 6.44
C GLU A 122 14.81 8.85 5.93
N GLU A 123 15.98 9.30 6.36
CA GLU A 123 16.60 10.57 5.93
C GLU A 123 17.43 10.42 4.65
N TYR A 124 17.65 9.18 4.21
CA TYR A 124 18.46 8.93 3.01
C TYR A 124 17.77 9.51 1.77
N PRO A 125 18.51 10.22 0.89
CA PRO A 125 17.94 10.84 -0.28
C PRO A 125 17.34 9.79 -1.22
N ALA A 126 16.15 10.08 -1.73
CA ALA A 126 15.47 9.21 -2.70
C ALA A 126 16.20 9.27 -4.06
N ASP A 127 16.38 8.08 -4.66
CA ASP A 127 17.02 7.89 -5.96
C ASP A 127 16.42 6.68 -6.69
N PRO A 128 15.09 6.65 -6.92
CA PRO A 128 14.41 5.49 -7.47
C PRO A 128 14.81 5.24 -8.93
N PHE A 129 15.18 3.98 -9.26
CA PHE A 129 15.66 3.61 -10.58
C PHE A 129 14.55 3.16 -11.54
N ASN A 130 13.51 2.49 -11.05
CA ASN A 130 12.41 1.96 -11.86
C ASN A 130 11.11 2.76 -11.69
N HIS A 131 10.12 2.50 -12.56
CA HIS A 131 8.83 3.20 -12.54
C HIS A 131 8.05 2.96 -11.25
N TYR A 132 8.16 1.76 -10.67
CA TYR A 132 7.55 1.46 -9.38
C TYR A 132 8.11 2.36 -8.27
N GLY A 133 9.44 2.38 -8.09
CA GLY A 133 10.07 3.24 -7.09
C GLY A 133 9.79 4.73 -7.32
N LYS A 134 9.83 5.19 -8.59
CA LYS A 134 9.50 6.58 -8.95
C LYS A 134 8.07 6.95 -8.59
N SER A 135 7.10 6.09 -8.89
CA SER A 135 5.69 6.34 -8.55
C SER A 135 5.43 6.31 -7.05
N LYS A 136 6.11 5.43 -6.30
CA LYS A 136 6.01 5.41 -4.83
C LYS A 136 6.62 6.67 -4.21
N TRP A 137 7.79 7.10 -4.70
CA TRP A 137 8.40 8.35 -4.26
C TRP A 137 7.53 9.57 -4.55
N GLN A 138 6.94 9.64 -5.74
CA GLN A 138 6.01 10.72 -6.10
C GLN A 138 4.78 10.73 -5.19
N ALA A 139 4.24 9.57 -4.84
CA ALA A 139 3.14 9.45 -3.88
C ALA A 139 3.53 9.94 -2.47
N GLU A 140 4.76 9.67 -2.00
CA GLU A 140 5.26 10.22 -0.74
C GLU A 140 5.38 11.75 -0.77
N GLN A 141 5.85 12.31 -1.90
CA GLN A 141 5.92 13.77 -2.05
C GLN A 141 4.54 14.42 -1.93
N ILE A 142 3.48 13.81 -2.53
CA ILE A 142 2.11 14.28 -2.37
C ILE A 142 1.69 14.26 -0.90
N LEU A 143 2.00 13.19 -0.16
CA LEU A 143 1.70 13.10 1.28
C LEU A 143 2.43 14.17 2.09
N HIS A 144 3.69 14.45 1.77
CA HIS A 144 4.46 15.50 2.44
C HIS A 144 3.87 16.90 2.18
N GLU A 145 3.49 17.20 0.93
CA GLU A 145 2.83 18.47 0.61
C GLU A 145 1.44 18.55 1.26
N TRP A 146 0.71 17.44 1.28
CA TRP A 146 -0.60 17.37 1.96
C TRP A 146 -0.47 17.67 3.45
N TYR A 147 0.53 17.08 4.13
CA TYR A 147 0.77 17.32 5.55
C TYR A 147 1.07 18.78 5.87
N LYS A 148 1.77 19.51 4.99
CA LYS A 148 2.01 20.95 5.17
C LYS A 148 0.72 21.76 5.21
N LEU A 149 -0.29 21.34 4.45
CA LEU A 149 -1.60 21.99 4.38
C LEU A 149 -2.55 21.51 5.51
N HIS A 150 -2.29 20.32 6.04
CA HIS A 150 -3.12 19.64 7.04
C HIS A 150 -2.27 19.15 8.22
N PRO A 151 -1.65 20.04 9.02
CA PRO A 151 -0.69 19.66 10.06
C PRO A 151 -1.35 18.92 11.24
N ASP A 152 -2.67 18.90 11.32
CA ASP A 152 -3.46 18.15 12.29
C ASP A 152 -3.77 16.70 11.86
N TRP A 153 -3.29 16.28 10.69
CA TRP A 153 -3.41 14.91 10.22
C TRP A 153 -2.28 14.02 10.72
N ASN A 154 -2.59 12.74 10.96
CA ASN A 154 -1.61 11.71 11.26
C ASN A 154 -1.29 10.93 9.99
N ILE A 155 -0.10 11.13 9.45
CA ILE A 155 0.39 10.48 8.23
C ILE A 155 1.57 9.60 8.58
N ASP A 156 1.38 8.29 8.46
CA ASP A 156 2.42 7.29 8.66
C ASP A 156 2.86 6.74 7.29
N ILE A 157 4.13 6.86 6.93
CA ILE A 157 4.72 6.30 5.70
C ILE A 157 5.59 5.11 6.07
N ILE A 158 5.23 3.92 5.59
CA ILE A 158 5.98 2.69 5.82
C ILE A 158 6.74 2.35 4.53
N ARG A 159 8.07 2.22 4.61
CA ARG A 159 8.94 1.77 3.52
C ARG A 159 9.40 0.33 3.77
N PRO A 160 8.58 -0.67 3.48
CA PRO A 160 8.97 -2.05 3.71
C PRO A 160 10.08 -2.47 2.75
N THR A 161 10.94 -3.36 3.23
CA THR A 161 11.87 -4.15 2.42
C THR A 161 11.12 -5.30 1.73
N VAL A 162 11.83 -6.28 1.21
CA VAL A 162 11.21 -7.49 0.66
C VAL A 162 10.41 -8.20 1.75
N ILE A 163 9.09 -8.29 1.53
CA ILE A 163 8.17 -8.93 2.48
C ILE A 163 8.02 -10.40 2.10
N PHE A 164 8.37 -11.29 2.99
CA PHE A 164 8.31 -12.73 2.78
C PHE A 164 7.56 -13.45 3.92
N GLY A 165 7.16 -14.68 3.69
CA GLY A 165 6.49 -15.49 4.69
C GLY A 165 5.59 -16.56 4.07
N GLU A 166 5.02 -17.43 4.91
CA GLU A 166 4.09 -18.45 4.48
C GLU A 166 2.92 -17.89 3.67
N ARG A 167 2.61 -18.55 2.55
CA ARG A 167 1.53 -18.18 1.61
C ARG A 167 1.79 -16.90 0.83
N ASN A 168 3.03 -16.39 0.80
CA ASN A 168 3.41 -15.37 -0.16
C ASN A 168 3.83 -16.03 -1.48
N SER A 169 2.87 -16.20 -2.38
CA SER A 169 3.09 -16.84 -3.68
C SER A 169 4.03 -16.05 -4.60
N CYS A 170 4.18 -14.75 -4.38
CA CYS A 170 4.98 -13.88 -5.23
C CYS A 170 6.49 -14.14 -5.11
N LEU A 171 6.97 -14.53 -3.92
CA LEU A 171 8.40 -14.72 -3.66
C LEU A 171 8.87 -16.18 -3.67
N LEU A 172 7.96 -17.14 -3.53
CA LEU A 172 8.30 -18.57 -3.53
C LEU A 172 8.83 -19.08 -4.89
N TYR A 173 8.51 -18.37 -5.97
CA TYR A 173 8.87 -18.77 -7.34
C TYR A 173 9.94 -17.90 -8.01
N THR A 174 10.33 -16.78 -7.41
CA THR A 174 11.22 -15.80 -8.07
C THR A 174 12.59 -15.65 -7.42
N SER A 175 12.81 -16.20 -6.23
CA SER A 175 14.12 -16.21 -5.59
C SER A 175 14.50 -17.63 -5.24
N PRO A 176 15.42 -18.24 -6.01
CA PRO A 176 16.03 -19.51 -5.57
C PRO A 176 16.66 -19.27 -4.19
N SER A 177 16.31 -20.11 -3.21
CA SER A 177 16.93 -20.06 -1.90
C SER A 177 18.44 -20.26 -2.04
N PRO A 178 19.27 -19.51 -1.31
CA PRO A 178 20.70 -19.81 -1.27
C PRO A 178 21.04 -21.26 -0.88
N ARG A 179 20.06 -21.97 -0.28
CA ARG A 179 20.18 -23.40 0.06
C ARG A 179 19.93 -24.31 -1.14
N ASP A 180 19.21 -23.86 -2.17
CA ASP A 180 18.90 -24.70 -3.33
C ASP A 180 20.14 -24.95 -4.21
N GLY A 181 21.15 -24.05 -4.15
CA GLY A 181 22.44 -24.22 -4.79
C GLY A 181 23.42 -25.18 -4.11
N LEU A 182 23.11 -25.61 -2.85
CA LEU A 182 23.99 -26.52 -2.08
C LEU A 182 23.54 -28.00 -2.15
N LEU A 183 22.36 -28.29 -2.69
CA LEU A 183 21.83 -29.66 -2.80
C LEU A 183 22.05 -30.29 -4.19
N SER A 184 22.76 -29.63 -5.09
CA SER A 184 23.10 -30.14 -6.42
C SER A 184 24.57 -30.52 -6.58
N ARG A 185 25.20 -31.04 -5.52
CA ARG A 185 26.52 -31.68 -5.58
C ARG A 185 26.49 -33.04 -4.89
#